data_8cdd6d40da9b10efab92e4f5fdafa1e9
#
_entry.id   8cdd6d40da9b10efab92e4f5fdafa1e9
#
_cell.length_a   1.000
_cell.length_b   1.000
_cell.length_c   1.000
_cell.angle_alpha   90.00
_cell.angle_beta   90.00
_cell.angle_gamma   90.00
#
_symmetry.space_group_name_H-M   'P 1'
#
loop_
_entity.id
_entity.type
_entity.pdbx_description
1 polymer ?
#
loop_
_entity_poly.entity_id
_entity_poly.type
_entity_poly.pdbx_seq_one_letter_code
_entity_poly.pdbx_strand_id
1 'polypeptide(L)'
;RDYWVYVPAQYDAARPAAVMVFQDGGSYVNENGPFRVPIVFDNLIHRKEIPVVIGIFINPGVFPAEKPGAKPVSNRSFEYDTLSDQYARFLVEEILPEVGKEYVLSRDPKDRAIGGISSGGICAFTVAWERPDQFSKVLSHVGSFVNIRGRHVYPSLIRKTRPPKPIRVFLQAGAHDLDNE
;
A
#
# COMPACT_ATOMS: atom_id res chain seq x y z
N ARG A 1 1.34 -4.31 -15.68
CA ARG A 1 1.52 -4.77 -14.28
C ARG A 1 0.27 -5.50 -13.83
N ASP A 2 0.42 -6.46 -12.92
CA ASP A 2 -0.70 -7.22 -12.39
C ASP A 2 -1.25 -6.55 -11.14
N TYR A 3 -2.57 -6.57 -10.99
CA TYR A 3 -3.24 -6.23 -9.76
C TYR A 3 -4.46 -7.13 -9.56
N TRP A 4 -4.88 -7.28 -8.32
CA TRP A 4 -6.05 -8.05 -7.91
C TRP A 4 -6.95 -7.18 -7.05
N VAL A 5 -8.25 -7.44 -7.13
CA VAL A 5 -9.26 -6.77 -6.30
C VAL A 5 -9.98 -7.83 -5.47
N TYR A 6 -9.92 -7.70 -4.16
CA TYR A 6 -10.72 -8.47 -3.23
C TYR A 6 -11.98 -7.66 -2.89
N VAL A 7 -13.13 -8.29 -3.05
CA VAL A 7 -14.43 -7.72 -2.72
C VAL A 7 -15.12 -8.63 -1.70
N PRO A 8 -15.39 -8.16 -0.47
CA PRO A 8 -16.02 -9.00 0.53
C PRO A 8 -17.48 -9.29 0.19
N ALA A 9 -18.01 -10.43 0.65
CA ALA A 9 -19.40 -10.81 0.42
C ALA A 9 -20.41 -9.79 0.97
N GLN A 10 -20.01 -8.95 1.93
CA GLN A 10 -20.83 -7.89 2.54
C GLN A 10 -20.81 -6.58 1.74
N TYR A 11 -20.12 -6.53 0.61
CA TYR A 11 -20.12 -5.34 -0.24
C TYR A 11 -21.53 -5.04 -0.75
N ASP A 12 -21.89 -3.77 -0.69
CA ASP A 12 -23.16 -3.23 -1.16
C ASP A 12 -22.90 -1.97 -1.99
N ALA A 13 -23.23 -2.03 -3.28
CA ALA A 13 -23.01 -0.92 -4.22
C ALA A 13 -23.80 0.36 -3.87
N ALA A 14 -24.81 0.27 -2.98
CA ALA A 14 -25.52 1.45 -2.50
C ALA A 14 -24.70 2.27 -1.46
N ARG A 15 -23.59 1.72 -0.95
CA ARG A 15 -22.74 2.34 0.07
C ARG A 15 -21.28 2.28 -0.32
N PRO A 16 -20.56 3.42 -0.33
CA PRO A 16 -19.13 3.42 -0.62
C PRO A 16 -18.36 2.52 0.37
N ALA A 17 -17.56 1.59 -0.15
CA ALA A 17 -16.69 0.74 0.66
C ALA A 17 -15.40 1.46 1.02
N ALA A 18 -14.85 1.16 2.20
CA ALA A 18 -13.49 1.52 2.54
C ALA A 18 -12.50 0.84 1.58
N VAL A 19 -11.28 1.36 1.48
CA VAL A 19 -10.26 0.85 0.56
C VAL A 19 -8.95 0.59 1.30
N MET A 20 -8.32 -0.53 1.03
CA MET A 20 -6.94 -0.75 1.44
C MET A 20 -6.10 -1.25 0.26
N VAL A 21 -5.03 -0.50 -0.03
CA VAL A 21 -4.09 -0.80 -1.12
C VAL A 21 -2.86 -1.48 -0.56
N PHE A 22 -2.37 -2.52 -1.23
CA PHE A 22 -1.15 -3.25 -0.85
C PHE A 22 -0.13 -3.26 -1.98
N GLN A 23 1.10 -2.84 -1.68
CA GLN A 23 2.25 -3.05 -2.54
C GLN A 23 2.75 -4.49 -2.42
N ASP A 24 3.43 -5.01 -3.46
CA ASP A 24 3.79 -6.43 -3.58
C ASP A 24 2.54 -7.34 -3.47
N GLY A 25 1.49 -6.95 -4.16
CA GLY A 25 0.13 -7.45 -4.01
C GLY A 25 0.00 -8.97 -4.08
N GLY A 26 0.76 -9.62 -4.95
CA GLY A 26 0.78 -11.07 -5.07
C GLY A 26 1.12 -11.79 -3.77
N SER A 27 1.97 -11.20 -2.92
CA SER A 27 2.31 -11.76 -1.61
C SER A 27 1.17 -11.60 -0.60
N TYR A 28 0.42 -10.52 -0.68
CA TYR A 28 -0.67 -10.22 0.24
C TYR A 28 -1.98 -10.93 -0.09
N VAL A 29 -2.27 -11.10 -1.39
CA VAL A 29 -3.49 -11.76 -1.86
C VAL A 29 -3.42 -13.29 -1.77
N ASN A 30 -2.22 -13.86 -1.73
CA ASN A 30 -2.01 -15.30 -1.71
C ASN A 30 -2.56 -15.94 -0.42
N GLU A 31 -3.58 -16.77 -0.55
CA GLU A 31 -4.23 -17.46 0.56
C GLU A 31 -3.34 -18.49 1.28
N ASN A 32 -2.32 -19.00 0.59
CA ASN A 32 -1.31 -19.90 1.13
C ASN A 32 -0.03 -19.18 1.59
N GLY A 33 0.01 -17.86 1.43
CA GLY A 33 1.14 -17.02 1.81
C GLY A 33 1.14 -16.64 3.29
N PRO A 34 2.13 -15.86 3.72
CA PRO A 34 2.23 -15.45 5.12
C PRO A 34 1.18 -14.40 5.53
N PHE A 35 0.66 -13.59 4.59
CA PHE A 35 -0.24 -12.48 4.90
C PHE A 35 -1.72 -12.84 4.78
N ARG A 36 -2.13 -13.57 3.75
CA ARG A 36 -3.49 -14.10 3.54
C ARG A 36 -4.59 -13.06 3.77
N VAL A 37 -4.40 -11.85 3.25
CA VAL A 37 -5.27 -10.71 3.55
C VAL A 37 -6.74 -10.96 3.20
N PRO A 38 -7.14 -11.64 2.10
CA PRO A 38 -8.53 -11.96 1.86
C PRO A 38 -9.18 -12.71 3.03
N ILE A 39 -8.52 -13.76 3.53
CA ILE A 39 -9.02 -14.55 4.67
C ILE A 39 -9.10 -13.69 5.95
N VAL A 40 -8.09 -12.85 6.18
CA VAL A 40 -8.08 -11.94 7.34
C VAL A 40 -9.23 -10.94 7.26
N PHE A 41 -9.46 -10.36 6.08
CA PHE A 41 -10.54 -9.39 5.86
C PHE A 41 -11.91 -10.04 6.03
N ASP A 42 -12.13 -11.23 5.47
CA ASP A 42 -13.39 -11.97 5.67
C ASP A 42 -13.71 -12.16 7.15
N ASN A 43 -12.72 -12.60 7.95
CA ASN A 43 -12.89 -12.80 9.37
C ASN A 43 -13.17 -11.50 10.14
N LEU A 44 -12.40 -10.44 9.87
CA LEU A 44 -12.54 -9.18 10.60
C LEU A 44 -13.83 -8.44 10.22
N ILE A 45 -14.22 -8.46 8.95
CA ILE A 45 -15.49 -7.88 8.48
C ILE A 45 -16.68 -8.65 9.07
N HIS A 46 -16.62 -10.01 9.08
CA HIS A 46 -17.67 -10.85 9.69
C HIS A 46 -17.86 -10.52 11.16
N ARG A 47 -16.77 -10.34 11.90
CA ARG A 47 -16.79 -9.96 13.33
C ARG A 47 -17.14 -8.49 13.58
N LYS A 48 -17.28 -7.68 12.51
CA LYS A 48 -17.49 -6.23 12.58
C LYS A 48 -16.37 -5.47 13.29
N GLU A 49 -15.15 -6.01 13.26
CA GLU A 49 -13.94 -5.39 13.81
C GLU A 49 -13.34 -4.35 12.84
N ILE A 50 -13.61 -4.51 11.55
CA ILE A 50 -13.31 -3.51 10.52
C ILE A 50 -14.55 -3.26 9.65
N PRO A 51 -14.65 -2.10 8.99
CA PRO A 51 -15.73 -1.83 8.03
C PRO A 51 -15.63 -2.77 6.81
N VAL A 52 -16.66 -2.77 5.97
CA VAL A 52 -16.59 -3.36 4.64
C VAL A 52 -15.48 -2.66 3.86
N VAL A 53 -14.43 -3.40 3.50
CA VAL A 53 -13.23 -2.89 2.84
C VAL A 53 -12.93 -3.67 1.57
N ILE A 54 -12.71 -2.96 0.47
CA ILE A 54 -12.17 -3.52 -0.78
C ILE A 54 -10.66 -3.49 -0.69
N GLY A 55 -10.02 -4.65 -0.91
CA GLY A 55 -8.57 -4.79 -0.99
C GLY A 55 -8.07 -4.66 -2.44
N ILE A 56 -7.09 -3.80 -2.68
CA ILE A 56 -6.45 -3.64 -3.98
C ILE A 56 -4.97 -4.04 -3.84
N PHE A 57 -4.56 -5.09 -4.52
CA PHE A 57 -3.25 -5.70 -4.41
C PHE A 57 -2.46 -5.46 -5.69
N ILE A 58 -1.36 -4.74 -5.63
CA ILE A 58 -0.65 -4.25 -6.82
C ILE A 58 0.79 -4.75 -6.81
N ASN A 59 1.20 -5.42 -7.88
CA ASN A 59 2.61 -5.74 -8.11
C ASN A 59 3.34 -4.54 -8.72
N PRO A 60 4.67 -4.43 -8.52
CA PRO A 60 5.47 -3.44 -9.22
C PRO A 60 5.46 -3.67 -10.72
N GLY A 61 5.77 -2.65 -11.47
CA GLY A 61 5.99 -2.74 -12.91
C GLY A 61 7.18 -3.63 -13.25
N VAL A 62 7.11 -4.26 -14.41
CA VAL A 62 8.19 -5.10 -14.95
C VAL A 62 8.46 -4.64 -16.39
N PHE A 63 9.71 -4.34 -16.69
CA PHE A 63 10.15 -4.10 -18.06
C PHE A 63 10.41 -5.43 -18.73
N PRO A 64 9.92 -5.66 -19.96
CA PRO A 64 10.23 -6.87 -20.70
C PRO A 64 11.74 -6.98 -20.97
N ALA A 65 12.20 -8.20 -21.15
CA ALA A 65 13.59 -8.44 -21.51
C ALA A 65 13.93 -7.80 -22.88
N GLU A 66 15.01 -7.03 -22.93
CA GLU A 66 15.44 -6.35 -24.16
C GLU A 66 16.05 -7.32 -25.19
N LYS A 67 16.52 -8.49 -24.77
CA LYS A 67 17.17 -9.48 -25.62
C LYS A 67 16.64 -10.89 -25.36
N PRO A 68 16.63 -11.77 -26.38
CA PRO A 68 16.29 -13.18 -26.18
C PRO A 68 17.19 -13.82 -25.09
N GLY A 69 16.57 -14.51 -24.13
CA GLY A 69 17.26 -15.15 -23.01
C GLY A 69 17.60 -14.26 -21.81
N ALA A 70 17.42 -12.94 -21.91
CA ALA A 70 17.52 -12.04 -20.76
C ALA A 70 16.27 -12.16 -19.86
N LYS A 71 16.42 -11.80 -18.58
CA LYS A 71 15.28 -11.76 -17.63
C LYS A 71 14.61 -10.39 -17.66
N PRO A 72 13.28 -10.33 -17.47
CA PRO A 72 12.59 -9.07 -17.23
C PRO A 72 13.18 -8.34 -16.03
N VAL A 73 13.14 -7.01 -16.04
CA VAL A 73 13.68 -6.16 -14.97
C VAL A 73 12.53 -5.58 -14.16
N SER A 74 12.52 -5.83 -12.86
CA SER A 74 11.53 -5.26 -11.94
C SER A 74 11.80 -3.77 -11.73
N ASN A 75 10.74 -2.95 -11.81
CA ASN A 75 10.79 -1.53 -11.51
C ASN A 75 10.54 -1.21 -10.02
N ARG A 76 10.47 -2.25 -9.18
CA ARG A 76 10.07 -2.17 -7.77
C ARG A 76 10.85 -1.12 -6.99
N SER A 77 12.17 -1.13 -7.10
CA SER A 77 13.01 -0.19 -6.35
C SER A 77 12.78 1.25 -6.78
N PHE A 78 12.60 1.51 -8.06
CA PHE A 78 12.30 2.86 -8.53
C PHE A 78 10.92 3.33 -8.02
N GLU A 79 9.91 2.48 -8.15
CA GLU A 79 8.54 2.82 -7.77
C GLU A 79 8.35 3.01 -6.27
N TYR A 80 8.95 2.13 -5.46
CA TYR A 80 8.70 2.11 -4.03
C TYR A 80 9.70 2.93 -3.20
N ASP A 81 10.92 3.07 -3.69
CA ASP A 81 11.99 3.73 -2.95
C ASP A 81 12.17 5.20 -3.31
N THR A 82 11.45 5.70 -4.31
CA THR A 82 11.51 7.12 -4.70
C THR A 82 10.66 7.96 -3.77
N LEU A 83 11.27 8.98 -3.16
CA LEU A 83 10.60 9.94 -2.28
C LEU A 83 9.91 11.03 -3.10
N SER A 84 8.72 10.75 -3.59
CA SER A 84 7.90 11.71 -4.35
C SER A 84 6.43 11.31 -4.32
N ASP A 85 5.58 12.16 -4.85
CA ASP A 85 4.16 11.89 -5.01
C ASP A 85 3.83 10.98 -6.21
N GLN A 86 4.83 10.56 -6.99
CA GLN A 86 4.62 9.83 -8.24
C GLN A 86 3.80 8.56 -8.06
N TYR A 87 4.14 7.75 -7.06
CA TYR A 87 3.38 6.52 -6.79
C TYR A 87 1.97 6.83 -6.25
N ALA A 88 1.84 7.89 -5.45
CA ALA A 88 0.52 8.34 -4.99
C ALA A 88 -0.36 8.80 -6.14
N ARG A 89 0.19 9.54 -7.12
CA ARG A 89 -0.53 9.93 -8.34
C ARG A 89 -0.96 8.73 -9.16
N PHE A 90 -0.08 7.77 -9.36
CA PHE A 90 -0.42 6.51 -10.04
C PHE A 90 -1.64 5.82 -9.38
N LEU A 91 -1.68 5.75 -8.05
CA LEU A 91 -2.83 5.17 -7.35
C LEU A 91 -4.11 5.98 -7.55
N VAL A 92 -4.01 7.32 -7.42
CA VAL A 92 -5.17 8.21 -7.43
C VAL A 92 -5.71 8.46 -8.84
N GLU A 93 -4.83 8.54 -9.83
CA GLU A 93 -5.17 8.94 -11.19
C GLU A 93 -5.43 7.73 -12.11
N GLU A 94 -4.89 6.55 -11.78
CA GLU A 94 -5.02 5.36 -12.62
C GLU A 94 -5.76 4.22 -11.90
N ILE A 95 -5.24 3.72 -10.78
CA ILE A 95 -5.75 2.50 -10.13
C ILE A 95 -7.12 2.71 -9.47
N LEU A 96 -7.27 3.74 -8.64
CA LEU A 96 -8.56 3.99 -7.97
C LEU A 96 -9.69 4.31 -8.96
N PRO A 97 -9.47 5.11 -10.03
CA PRO A 97 -10.48 5.28 -11.07
C PRO A 97 -10.81 4.00 -11.82
N GLU A 98 -9.83 3.14 -12.11
CA GLU A 98 -10.05 1.88 -12.81
C GLU A 98 -10.95 0.94 -12.00
N VAL A 99 -10.60 0.71 -10.73
CA VAL A 99 -11.41 -0.10 -9.81
C VAL A 99 -12.77 0.56 -9.55
N GLY A 100 -12.82 1.89 -9.55
CA GLY A 100 -14.04 2.68 -9.38
C GLY A 100 -15.04 2.58 -10.52
N LYS A 101 -14.68 1.98 -11.67
CA LYS A 101 -15.65 1.66 -12.75
C LYS A 101 -16.61 0.54 -12.35
N GLU A 102 -16.16 -0.38 -11.52
CA GLU A 102 -16.90 -1.56 -11.11
C GLU A 102 -17.44 -1.44 -9.67
N TYR A 103 -16.75 -0.73 -8.80
CA TYR A 103 -17.06 -0.69 -7.37
C TYR A 103 -17.15 0.74 -6.84
N VAL A 104 -18.10 0.99 -5.95
CA VAL A 104 -18.28 2.29 -5.28
C VAL A 104 -17.30 2.40 -4.11
N LEU A 105 -16.23 3.15 -4.31
CA LEU A 105 -15.15 3.35 -3.33
C LEU A 105 -15.35 4.63 -2.54
N SER A 106 -15.12 4.59 -1.23
CA SER A 106 -15.10 5.82 -0.40
C SER A 106 -14.00 6.78 -0.88
N ARG A 107 -14.34 8.07 -0.90
CA ARG A 107 -13.40 9.16 -1.19
C ARG A 107 -12.86 9.84 0.07
N ASP A 108 -13.39 9.48 1.24
CA ASP A 108 -12.88 10.00 2.50
C ASP A 108 -11.49 9.37 2.79
N PRO A 109 -10.44 10.17 3.00
CA PRO A 109 -9.13 9.64 3.35
C PRO A 109 -9.14 8.80 4.65
N LYS A 110 -10.11 9.01 5.54
CA LYS A 110 -10.28 8.19 6.74
C LYS A 110 -10.69 6.75 6.46
N ASP A 111 -11.27 6.49 5.29
CA ASP A 111 -11.66 5.15 4.83
C ASP A 111 -10.62 4.52 3.91
N ARG A 112 -9.49 5.22 3.68
CA ARG A 112 -8.44 4.75 2.79
C ARG A 112 -7.16 4.44 3.55
N ALA A 113 -6.73 3.19 3.42
CA ALA A 113 -5.51 2.66 3.99
C ALA A 113 -4.55 2.18 2.89
N ILE A 114 -3.27 2.15 3.22
CA ILE A 114 -2.24 1.63 2.34
C ILE A 114 -1.21 0.84 3.16
N GLY A 115 -0.77 -0.31 2.64
CA GLY A 115 0.14 -1.19 3.37
C GLY A 115 1.18 -1.86 2.49
N GLY A 116 2.29 -2.24 3.09
CA GLY A 116 3.35 -2.95 2.39
C GLY A 116 4.47 -3.41 3.31
N ILE A 117 5.40 -4.18 2.75
CA ILE A 117 6.56 -4.73 3.45
C ILE A 117 7.86 -4.17 2.88
N SER A 118 8.85 -3.92 3.73
CA SER A 118 10.19 -3.46 3.33
C SER A 118 10.10 -2.17 2.48
N SER A 119 10.58 -2.16 1.24
CA SER A 119 10.37 -1.04 0.31
C SER A 119 8.87 -0.73 0.09
N GLY A 120 7.99 -1.74 0.10
CA GLY A 120 6.54 -1.52 0.07
C GLY A 120 6.01 -0.80 1.31
N GLY A 121 6.60 -1.07 2.49
CA GLY A 121 6.23 -0.41 3.75
C GLY A 121 6.57 1.07 3.76
N ILE A 122 7.75 1.45 3.26
CA ILE A 122 8.09 2.88 3.12
C ILE A 122 7.34 3.55 1.98
N CYS A 123 7.05 2.84 0.88
CA CYS A 123 6.20 3.33 -0.19
C CYS A 123 4.81 3.70 0.36
N ALA A 124 4.21 2.82 1.17
CA ALA A 124 2.93 3.08 1.82
C ALA A 124 2.98 4.36 2.68
N PHE A 125 4.05 4.52 3.45
CA PHE A 125 4.24 5.74 4.24
C PHE A 125 4.40 6.98 3.34
N THR A 126 5.21 6.89 2.29
CA THR A 126 5.44 8.00 1.35
C THR A 126 4.13 8.45 0.69
N VAL A 127 3.29 7.51 0.25
CA VAL A 127 1.99 7.82 -0.34
C VAL A 127 1.11 8.63 0.61
N ALA A 128 0.95 8.18 1.86
CA ALA A 128 0.14 8.90 2.84
C ALA A 128 0.80 10.22 3.27
N TRP A 129 2.12 10.28 3.30
CA TRP A 129 2.86 11.51 3.59
C TRP A 129 2.66 12.58 2.52
N GLU A 130 2.73 12.20 1.25
CA GLU A 130 2.56 13.13 0.12
C GLU A 130 1.08 13.49 -0.13
N ARG A 131 0.18 12.52 0.05
CA ARG A 131 -1.24 12.68 -0.22
C ARG A 131 -2.12 12.27 0.98
N PRO A 132 -1.98 12.99 2.13
CA PRO A 132 -2.81 12.74 3.31
C PRO A 132 -4.29 13.05 3.09
N ASP A 133 -4.61 13.81 2.04
CA ASP A 133 -5.95 14.07 1.53
C ASP A 133 -6.58 12.86 0.82
N GLN A 134 -5.78 11.85 0.48
CA GLN A 134 -6.22 10.63 -0.20
C GLN A 134 -6.09 9.37 0.66
N PHE A 135 -5.03 9.28 1.47
CA PHE A 135 -4.76 8.15 2.35
C PHE A 135 -4.37 8.65 3.73
N SER A 136 -5.10 8.22 4.77
CA SER A 136 -4.81 8.64 6.14
C SER A 136 -4.32 7.51 7.05
N LYS A 137 -4.28 6.26 6.56
CA LYS A 137 -3.88 5.09 7.35
C LYS A 137 -2.77 4.32 6.66
N VAL A 138 -1.71 4.00 7.40
CA VAL A 138 -0.54 3.28 6.89
C VAL A 138 -0.29 2.02 7.72
N LEU A 139 -0.09 0.90 7.05
CA LEU A 139 0.43 -0.33 7.61
C LEU A 139 1.81 -0.59 7.01
N SER A 140 2.87 -0.45 7.80
CA SER A 140 4.24 -0.66 7.35
C SER A 140 4.87 -1.83 8.09
N HIS A 141 5.00 -2.96 7.41
CA HIS A 141 5.72 -4.13 7.90
C HIS A 141 7.20 -3.99 7.56
N VAL A 142 8.06 -4.02 8.57
CA VAL A 142 9.53 -3.91 8.44
C VAL A 142 9.95 -2.86 7.39
N GLY A 143 9.31 -1.68 7.45
CA GLY A 143 9.51 -0.64 6.45
C GLY A 143 10.96 -0.15 6.41
N SER A 144 11.52 -0.06 5.21
CA SER A 144 12.93 0.30 5.00
C SER A 144 13.17 1.81 5.16
N PHE A 145 13.06 2.34 6.38
CA PHE A 145 13.35 3.75 6.70
C PHE A 145 14.87 4.02 6.87
N VAL A 146 15.69 3.25 6.18
CA VAL A 146 17.15 3.31 6.21
C VAL A 146 17.71 4.12 5.05
N ASN A 147 19.03 4.28 4.98
CA ASN A 147 19.71 5.07 3.95
C ASN A 147 19.72 4.36 2.58
N ILE A 148 18.54 4.09 2.03
CA ILE A 148 18.37 3.67 0.64
C ILE A 148 17.60 4.78 -0.08
N ARG A 149 18.19 5.36 -1.13
CA ARG A 149 17.62 6.51 -1.88
C ARG A 149 17.18 7.67 -0.97
N GLY A 150 17.89 7.91 0.13
CA GLY A 150 17.63 9.04 1.03
C GLY A 150 16.47 8.88 2.01
N ARG A 151 15.88 7.69 2.16
CA ARG A 151 14.69 7.45 3.01
C ARG A 151 14.88 7.69 4.50
N HIS A 152 16.12 7.71 4.98
CA HIS A 152 16.48 8.07 6.35
C HIS A 152 16.13 9.52 6.73
N VAL A 153 15.69 10.35 5.78
CA VAL A 153 15.25 11.74 6.05
C VAL A 153 13.92 11.81 6.80
N TYR A 154 13.07 10.78 6.75
CA TYR A 154 11.71 10.83 7.31
C TYR A 154 11.67 11.15 8.81
N PRO A 155 12.49 10.58 9.70
CA PRO A 155 12.48 10.99 11.11
C PRO A 155 12.71 12.49 11.30
N SER A 156 13.56 13.10 10.48
CA SER A 156 13.80 14.54 10.50
C SER A 156 12.64 15.35 9.94
N LEU A 157 12.06 14.91 8.80
CA LEU A 157 10.91 15.56 8.18
C LEU A 157 9.70 15.55 9.12
N ILE A 158 9.40 14.41 9.74
CA ILE A 158 8.28 14.26 10.68
C ILE A 158 8.44 15.25 11.83
N ARG A 159 9.64 15.32 12.45
CA ARG A 159 9.90 16.24 13.56
C ARG A 159 9.78 17.72 13.18
N LYS A 160 10.11 18.07 11.94
CA LYS A 160 10.10 19.47 11.46
C LYS A 160 8.77 19.91 10.86
N THR A 161 7.88 18.98 10.49
CA THR A 161 6.61 19.32 9.83
C THR A 161 5.59 19.85 10.84
N ARG A 162 5.07 21.03 10.58
CA ARG A 162 4.02 21.68 11.36
C ARG A 162 2.96 22.31 10.44
N PRO A 163 1.68 22.14 10.70
CA PRO A 163 1.10 21.19 11.67
C PRO A 163 1.42 19.73 11.33
N PRO A 164 1.28 18.78 12.27
CA PRO A 164 1.45 17.36 11.96
C PRO A 164 0.48 16.92 10.86
N LYS A 165 0.94 16.06 9.96
CA LYS A 165 0.07 15.51 8.91
C LYS A 165 -0.99 14.58 9.54
N PRO A 166 -2.26 14.61 9.07
CA PRO A 166 -3.37 13.84 9.65
C PRO A 166 -3.33 12.37 9.22
N ILE A 167 -2.22 11.69 9.45
CA ILE A 167 -2.04 10.27 9.11
C ILE A 167 -1.86 9.44 10.38
N ARG A 168 -2.37 8.21 10.34
CA ARG A 168 -2.16 7.18 11.37
C ARG A 168 -1.26 6.11 10.80
N VAL A 169 -0.21 5.76 11.52
CA VAL A 169 0.79 4.81 11.05
C VAL A 169 0.94 3.69 12.05
N PHE A 170 0.81 2.45 11.58
CA PHE A 170 1.20 1.25 12.30
C PHE A 170 2.52 0.77 11.72
N LEU A 171 3.54 0.69 12.57
CA LEU A 171 4.86 0.16 12.23
C LEU A 171 5.05 -1.18 12.95
N GLN A 172 5.54 -2.16 12.24
CA GLN A 172 5.94 -3.45 12.78
C GLN A 172 7.37 -3.76 12.35
N ALA A 173 8.20 -4.17 13.29
CA ALA A 173 9.52 -4.75 13.04
C ALA A 173 9.64 -6.07 13.81
N GLY A 174 10.43 -7.00 13.32
CA GLY A 174 10.72 -8.26 14.00
C GLY A 174 11.87 -8.10 15.01
N ALA A 175 11.87 -8.91 16.07
CA ALA A 175 12.98 -8.94 17.03
C ALA A 175 14.30 -9.44 16.41
N HIS A 176 14.21 -10.14 15.29
CA HIS A 176 15.34 -10.69 14.54
C HIS A 176 15.33 -10.18 13.09
N ASP A 177 14.94 -8.91 12.91
CA ASP A 177 15.00 -8.24 11.61
C ASP A 177 16.44 -7.96 11.21
N LEU A 178 16.64 -7.61 9.94
CA LEU A 178 17.97 -7.23 9.46
C LEU A 178 18.48 -6.02 10.25
N ASP A 179 19.72 -6.11 10.75
CA ASP A 179 20.46 -4.96 11.27
C ASP A 179 20.77 -4.02 10.10
N ASN A 180 19.87 -3.09 9.90
CA ASN A 180 20.04 -1.99 8.95
C ASN A 180 20.30 -0.72 9.74
N GLU A 181 21.53 -0.57 10.28
CA GLU A 181 21.99 0.66 10.88
C GLU A 181 21.99 1.84 9.89
#